data_fa9558215b47919a203c27bc3751df56
#
_entry.id   fa9558215b47919a203c27bc3751df56
#
_cell.length_a   1.000
_cell.length_b   1.000
_cell.length_c   1.000
_cell.angle_alpha   90.00
_cell.angle_beta   90.00
_cell.angle_gamma   90.00
#
_symmetry.space_group_name_H-M   'P 1'
#
loop_
_entity.id
_entity.type
_entity.pdbx_description
1 polymer ?
#
loop_
_entity_poly.entity_id
_entity_poly.type
_entity_poly.pdbx_seq_one_letter_code
_entity_poly.pdbx_strand_id
1 'polypeptide(L)'
;MKKAILFFLTFLFITRESIVAQRFLADVDSSFYIKDTVRPVIKRFANLRITGYIQPQFQVASANGIESYEGGSFSAHSQSRFMLRRARVKIEYALPSKTSGNPAAFFAFQVDGTERGVAVRDMFLKLFETRKNKFSFTAGLFGRPFGYEVNLSSAYREMPERGRMSQILMPRERDIGAMVSFEPMNKKNKLSNFKFDLGLFNGQGLTGSTDFDSRKDLISRVYCKPYELNDFSISGGLSFLNGGWKNGTKYVYKNGVGQNGDAIFIVDSTQANIDEIAPRRYYGADIQVKKEFKWGATEFRAEYWFGTQPGTSSTSTSPGVLPVANGNPLPTYIRHFNGAFFYFLQNIINEKHQLLLKYDWYDPNVKVKKQQIGKPGTNLTPADIKFATSGIGYIYHLNKQTRVILSYSMVSNEITAMPGFASQLSDNVFTCRLHFIF
;
A
#
# COMPACT_ATOMS: atom_id res chain seq x y z
N MET A 1 0.33 34.88 -1.78
CA MET A 1 -0.42 33.61 -1.86
C MET A 1 -1.77 33.71 -2.59
N LYS A 2 -2.63 34.72 -2.36
CA LYS A 2 -3.96 34.83 -3.03
C LYS A 2 -3.93 34.98 -4.56
N LYS A 3 -2.91 35.59 -5.16
CA LYS A 3 -2.80 35.81 -6.63
C LYS A 3 -2.29 34.59 -7.42
N ALA A 4 -1.54 33.68 -6.82
CA ALA A 4 -1.04 32.47 -7.50
C ALA A 4 -2.12 31.37 -7.61
N ILE A 5 -3.07 31.33 -6.69
CA ILE A 5 -4.19 30.37 -6.70
C ILE A 5 -5.19 30.72 -7.82
N LEU A 6 -5.37 32.03 -8.11
CA LEU A 6 -6.30 32.48 -9.13
C LEU A 6 -5.81 32.17 -10.56
N PHE A 7 -4.50 32.18 -10.80
CA PHE A 7 -3.93 31.89 -12.13
C PHE A 7 -4.01 30.40 -12.49
N PHE A 8 -4.04 29.51 -11.49
CA PHE A 8 -4.16 28.05 -11.69
C PHE A 8 -5.61 27.61 -11.95
N LEU A 9 -6.59 28.36 -11.45
CA LEU A 9 -8.02 28.08 -11.64
C LEU A 9 -8.54 28.44 -13.05
N THR A 10 -7.88 29.38 -13.75
CA THR A 10 -8.32 29.81 -15.10
C THR A 10 -7.85 28.91 -16.24
N PHE A 11 -6.90 27.97 -16.01
CA PHE A 11 -6.43 27.05 -17.06
C PHE A 11 -7.31 25.80 -17.24
N LEU A 12 -8.39 25.66 -16.48
CA LEU A 12 -9.17 24.42 -16.31
C LEU A 12 -10.38 24.25 -17.26
N PHE A 13 -10.63 25.14 -18.22
CA PHE A 13 -11.93 25.18 -18.89
C PHE A 13 -11.96 24.86 -20.40
N ILE A 14 -11.01 24.13 -20.99
CA ILE A 14 -11.07 23.82 -22.43
C ILE A 14 -10.93 22.32 -22.69
N THR A 15 -11.96 21.71 -23.18
CA THR A 15 -12.22 20.60 -24.12
C THR A 15 -13.24 19.57 -23.61
N ARG A 16 -14.24 19.28 -24.47
CA ARG A 16 -15.29 18.26 -24.25
C ARG A 16 -14.84 16.94 -24.92
N GLU A 17 -14.47 15.95 -24.11
CA GLU A 17 -14.46 14.54 -24.54
C GLU A 17 -14.78 13.62 -23.36
N SER A 18 -15.55 12.56 -23.60
CA SER A 18 -15.98 11.60 -22.57
C SER A 18 -14.85 10.65 -22.19
N ILE A 19 -14.57 10.50 -20.90
CA ILE A 19 -13.49 9.67 -20.36
C ILE A 19 -14.07 8.73 -19.30
N VAL A 20 -13.82 7.43 -19.43
CA VAL A 20 -14.10 6.44 -18.38
C VAL A 20 -12.90 6.40 -17.42
N ALA A 21 -13.07 6.90 -16.20
CA ALA A 21 -11.96 7.27 -15.32
C ALA A 21 -11.62 6.27 -14.21
N GLN A 22 -12.47 5.27 -13.94
CA GLN A 22 -12.27 4.37 -12.80
C GLN A 22 -12.11 2.91 -13.22
N ARG A 23 -11.10 2.22 -12.66
CA ARG A 23 -10.91 0.78 -12.82
C ARG A 23 -10.84 0.08 -11.47
N PHE A 24 -11.52 -1.03 -11.34
CA PHE A 24 -11.40 -1.92 -10.18
C PHE A 24 -10.09 -2.71 -10.20
N LEU A 25 -9.69 -3.21 -9.02
CA LEU A 25 -8.47 -4.01 -8.85
C LEU A 25 -8.44 -5.24 -9.78
N ALA A 26 -9.61 -5.81 -10.12
CA ALA A 26 -9.72 -6.89 -11.07
C ALA A 26 -9.23 -6.52 -12.48
N ASP A 27 -9.37 -5.25 -12.89
CA ASP A 27 -8.84 -4.76 -14.17
C ASP A 27 -7.31 -4.62 -14.15
N VAL A 28 -6.72 -4.44 -12.97
CA VAL A 28 -5.26 -4.36 -12.80
C VAL A 28 -4.61 -5.74 -12.85
N ASP A 29 -5.28 -6.76 -12.30
CA ASP A 29 -4.83 -8.16 -12.35
C ASP A 29 -5.18 -8.84 -13.69
N SER A 30 -6.24 -8.38 -14.36
CA SER A 30 -6.67 -8.87 -15.67
C SER A 30 -6.02 -8.17 -16.86
N SER A 31 -4.90 -7.46 -16.64
CA SER A 31 -4.14 -6.76 -17.68
C SER A 31 -3.63 -7.64 -18.83
N PHE A 32 -4.03 -8.90 -18.85
CA PHE A 32 -3.86 -9.86 -19.96
C PHE A 32 -4.90 -9.73 -21.08
N TYR A 33 -6.00 -9.03 -20.87
CA TYR A 33 -6.99 -8.81 -21.93
C TYR A 33 -6.69 -7.52 -22.68
N ILE A 34 -5.72 -7.60 -23.60
CA ILE A 34 -5.62 -6.61 -24.67
C ILE A 34 -6.66 -7.00 -25.72
N LYS A 35 -7.84 -6.42 -25.66
CA LYS A 35 -8.69 -6.33 -26.84
C LYS A 35 -8.28 -5.12 -27.65
N ASP A 36 -7.74 -5.44 -28.79
CA ASP A 36 -7.66 -4.66 -30.02
C ASP A 36 -7.67 -3.13 -29.94
N THR A 37 -6.48 -2.50 -30.12
CA THR A 37 -6.46 -1.24 -30.90
C THR A 37 -5.10 -0.88 -31.50
N VAL A 38 -4.07 -1.71 -31.38
CA VAL A 38 -2.83 -1.45 -32.15
C VAL A 38 -2.46 -2.72 -32.88
N ARG A 39 -2.65 -2.75 -34.19
CA ARG A 39 -2.06 -3.79 -35.06
C ARG A 39 -0.55 -3.74 -34.86
N PRO A 40 0.09 -4.84 -34.43
CA PRO A 40 1.54 -4.83 -34.24
C PRO A 40 2.20 -4.62 -35.61
N VAL A 41 2.89 -3.50 -35.76
CA VAL A 41 3.69 -3.19 -36.96
C VAL A 41 4.80 -4.24 -37.14
N ILE A 42 5.13 -5.00 -36.09
CA ILE A 42 6.12 -6.06 -36.13
C ILE A 42 5.59 -7.27 -35.34
N LYS A 43 5.20 -8.35 -36.04
CA LYS A 43 4.75 -9.65 -35.44
C LYS A 43 5.72 -10.20 -34.37
N ARG A 44 7.00 -9.83 -34.42
CA ARG A 44 8.07 -10.28 -33.51
C ARG A 44 7.87 -9.79 -32.07
N PHE A 45 7.17 -8.67 -31.86
CA PHE A 45 6.91 -8.06 -30.56
C PHE A 45 5.44 -8.12 -30.13
N ALA A 46 4.62 -8.92 -30.80
CA ALA A 46 3.19 -9.03 -30.52
C ALA A 46 2.86 -9.40 -29.05
N ASN A 47 3.79 -10.09 -28.37
CA ASN A 47 3.66 -10.54 -27.00
C ASN A 47 4.38 -9.65 -26.00
N LEU A 48 5.03 -8.57 -26.45
CA LEU A 48 5.75 -7.61 -25.63
C LEU A 48 4.87 -6.39 -25.39
N ARG A 49 4.72 -5.99 -24.14
CA ARG A 49 4.03 -4.77 -23.73
C ARG A 49 4.96 -3.90 -22.90
N ILE A 50 5.02 -2.62 -23.23
CA ILE A 50 5.71 -1.61 -22.44
C ILE A 50 4.65 -0.62 -21.95
N THR A 51 4.61 -0.37 -20.65
CA THR A 51 3.71 0.58 -20.02
C THR A 51 4.48 1.38 -18.97
N GLY A 52 3.96 2.54 -18.62
CA GLY A 52 4.61 3.32 -17.60
C GLY A 52 3.78 4.51 -17.15
N TYR A 53 4.32 5.22 -16.18
CA TYR A 53 3.74 6.47 -15.70
C TYR A 53 4.77 7.32 -14.98
N ILE A 54 4.51 8.62 -14.94
CA ILE A 54 5.33 9.60 -14.24
C ILE A 54 4.45 10.44 -13.31
N GLN A 55 4.98 10.76 -12.12
CA GLN A 55 4.30 11.50 -11.05
C GLN A 55 5.19 12.61 -10.47
N PRO A 56 5.46 13.70 -11.22
CA PRO A 56 6.02 14.90 -10.62
C PRO A 56 5.00 15.55 -9.68
N GLN A 57 5.46 16.11 -8.56
CA GLN A 57 4.61 16.77 -7.60
C GLN A 57 5.30 17.95 -6.91
N PHE A 58 4.47 18.89 -6.47
CA PHE A 58 4.82 19.96 -5.55
C PHE A 58 4.10 19.75 -4.24
N GLN A 59 4.79 19.94 -3.11
CA GLN A 59 4.23 19.79 -1.77
C GLN A 59 4.56 20.99 -0.90
N VAL A 60 3.61 21.32 -0.01
CA VAL A 60 3.78 22.28 1.06
C VAL A 60 3.31 21.65 2.36
N ALA A 61 4.18 21.63 3.36
CA ALA A 61 3.90 21.19 4.72
C ALA A 61 3.50 22.38 5.60
N SER A 62 2.82 22.10 6.70
CA SER A 62 2.42 23.12 7.69
C SER A 62 3.58 23.71 8.48
N ALA A 63 4.68 22.95 8.63
CA ALA A 63 5.90 23.39 9.31
C ALA A 63 7.16 22.84 8.64
N ASN A 64 8.32 23.40 8.98
CA ASN A 64 9.61 22.89 8.53
C ASN A 64 9.93 21.54 9.19
N GLY A 65 10.58 20.64 8.44
CA GLY A 65 11.18 19.41 8.98
C GLY A 65 10.18 18.36 9.48
N ILE A 66 8.90 18.44 9.08
CA ILE A 66 7.90 17.47 9.54
C ILE A 66 8.22 16.04 9.07
N GLU A 67 7.94 15.07 9.93
CA GLU A 67 7.87 13.67 9.54
C GLU A 67 6.55 13.38 8.81
N SER A 68 6.62 12.74 7.65
CA SER A 68 5.43 12.58 6.82
C SER A 68 5.40 11.26 6.06
N TYR A 69 4.22 10.65 6.04
CA TYR A 69 3.88 9.51 5.18
C TYR A 69 3.34 9.94 3.80
N GLU A 70 3.26 11.26 3.54
CA GLU A 70 2.82 11.84 2.26
C GLU A 70 3.99 12.04 1.28
N GLY A 71 4.79 10.99 1.06
CA GLY A 71 5.94 11.00 0.15
C GLY A 71 7.30 11.11 0.84
N GLY A 72 7.33 10.98 2.15
CA GLY A 72 8.51 11.04 3.02
C GLY A 72 8.64 12.35 3.77
N SER A 73 9.52 12.39 4.77
CA SER A 73 9.75 13.55 5.64
C SER A 73 10.36 14.73 4.90
N PHE A 74 10.13 15.93 5.40
CA PHE A 74 10.74 17.16 4.90
C PHE A 74 12.09 17.39 5.58
N SER A 75 13.02 18.06 4.89
CA SER A 75 14.30 18.45 5.49
C SER A 75 14.09 19.49 6.60
N ALA A 76 14.95 19.50 7.62
CA ALA A 76 14.80 20.29 8.84
C ALA A 76 14.48 21.77 8.60
N HIS A 77 14.95 22.36 7.51
CA HIS A 77 14.76 23.78 7.18
C HIS A 77 13.80 24.00 5.99
N SER A 78 13.02 22.98 5.61
CA SER A 78 12.14 23.03 4.45
C SER A 78 10.72 22.65 4.81
N GLN A 79 9.76 23.41 4.30
CA GLN A 79 8.33 23.12 4.32
C GLN A 79 7.74 22.96 2.92
N SER A 80 8.53 23.15 1.86
CA SER A 80 8.04 22.99 0.49
C SER A 80 9.07 22.29 -0.37
N ARG A 81 8.59 21.52 -1.38
CA ARG A 81 9.48 20.80 -2.29
C ARG A 81 8.82 20.46 -3.61
N PHE A 82 9.60 20.48 -4.68
CA PHE A 82 9.33 19.71 -5.89
C PHE A 82 9.99 18.33 -5.75
N MET A 83 9.34 17.30 -6.27
CA MET A 83 9.93 15.96 -6.34
C MET A 83 9.35 15.15 -7.49
N LEU A 84 10.16 14.27 -8.05
CA LEU A 84 9.73 13.20 -8.93
C LEU A 84 9.36 11.98 -8.06
N ARG A 85 8.08 11.90 -7.71
CA ARG A 85 7.63 10.88 -6.74
C ARG A 85 7.77 9.47 -7.27
N ARG A 86 7.46 9.27 -8.56
CA ARG A 86 7.62 7.99 -9.28
C ARG A 86 7.76 8.26 -10.77
N ALA A 87 8.66 7.52 -11.42
CA ALA A 87 8.73 7.37 -12.85
C ALA A 87 8.92 5.88 -13.17
N ARG A 88 7.83 5.18 -13.46
CA ARG A 88 7.85 3.73 -13.62
C ARG A 88 7.76 3.33 -15.08
N VAL A 89 8.60 2.37 -15.46
CA VAL A 89 8.52 1.66 -16.72
C VAL A 89 8.39 0.17 -16.43
N LYS A 90 7.40 -0.46 -17.02
CA LYS A 90 7.12 -1.88 -16.89
C LYS A 90 7.19 -2.55 -18.27
N ILE A 91 7.97 -3.60 -18.36
CA ILE A 91 8.11 -4.47 -19.50
C ILE A 91 7.44 -5.78 -19.17
N GLU A 92 6.51 -6.23 -19.98
CA GLU A 92 5.75 -7.46 -19.81
C GLU A 92 5.88 -8.31 -21.07
N TYR A 93 6.09 -9.62 -20.90
CA TYR A 93 6.13 -10.57 -21.99
C TYR A 93 5.20 -11.74 -21.68
N ALA A 94 4.24 -12.00 -22.55
CA ALA A 94 3.29 -13.08 -22.43
C ALA A 94 3.59 -14.17 -23.49
N LEU A 95 4.05 -15.35 -23.05
CA LEU A 95 4.24 -16.49 -23.95
C LEU A 95 2.88 -17.17 -24.20
N PRO A 96 2.36 -17.16 -25.45
CA PRO A 96 1.07 -17.77 -25.74
C PRO A 96 1.11 -19.30 -25.57
N SER A 97 0.01 -19.86 -25.09
CA SER A 97 -0.19 -21.31 -25.08
C SER A 97 -0.55 -21.81 -26.50
N LYS A 98 -0.03 -22.96 -26.88
CA LYS A 98 -0.42 -23.63 -28.13
C LYS A 98 -1.81 -24.28 -28.08
N THR A 99 -2.35 -24.50 -26.87
CA THR A 99 -3.57 -25.31 -26.65
C THR A 99 -4.75 -24.51 -26.11
N SER A 100 -4.47 -23.37 -25.47
CA SER A 100 -5.51 -22.62 -24.83
C SER A 100 -5.46 -21.17 -25.22
N GLY A 101 -6.04 -20.42 -25.81
CA GLY A 101 -5.92 -18.99 -26.12
C GLY A 101 -5.39 -18.07 -24.97
N ASN A 102 -5.03 -18.66 -23.83
CA ASN A 102 -4.44 -18.01 -22.67
C ASN A 102 -2.91 -18.14 -22.69
N PRO A 103 -2.15 -17.24 -22.02
CA PRO A 103 -0.71 -17.39 -21.92
C PRO A 103 -0.31 -18.67 -21.17
N ALA A 104 0.80 -19.29 -21.59
CA ALA A 104 1.44 -20.39 -20.86
C ALA A 104 2.39 -19.85 -19.78
N ALA A 105 3.06 -18.74 -20.07
CA ALA A 105 3.94 -18.05 -19.12
C ALA A 105 3.85 -16.54 -19.29
N PHE A 106 4.19 -15.81 -18.23
CA PHE A 106 4.23 -14.37 -18.21
C PHE A 106 5.44 -13.92 -17.42
N PHE A 107 6.21 -13.03 -18.00
CA PHE A 107 7.33 -12.35 -17.36
C PHE A 107 7.01 -10.87 -17.20
N ALA A 108 7.36 -10.31 -16.04
CA ALA A 108 7.27 -8.89 -15.80
C ALA A 108 8.58 -8.36 -15.21
N PHE A 109 8.99 -7.20 -15.69
CA PHE A 109 10.09 -6.42 -15.18
C PHE A 109 9.66 -4.97 -15.04
N GLN A 110 9.78 -4.38 -13.84
CA GLN A 110 9.43 -3.00 -13.57
C GLN A 110 10.53 -2.29 -12.81
N VAL A 111 10.86 -1.09 -13.25
CA VAL A 111 11.75 -0.16 -12.56
C VAL A 111 10.99 1.09 -12.11
N ASP A 112 11.46 1.72 -11.05
CA ASP A 112 10.94 2.98 -10.50
C ASP A 112 12.09 3.99 -10.40
N GLY A 113 12.02 5.06 -11.18
CA GLY A 113 12.99 6.16 -11.17
C GLY A 113 12.47 7.32 -10.31
N THR A 114 13.37 7.94 -9.58
CA THR A 114 13.15 9.19 -8.85
C THR A 114 14.39 10.07 -9.01
N GLU A 115 14.35 11.31 -8.52
CA GLU A 115 15.53 12.17 -8.45
C GLU A 115 16.69 11.58 -7.61
N ARG A 116 16.42 10.50 -6.85
CA ARG A 116 17.38 9.82 -5.96
C ARG A 116 18.00 8.55 -6.56
N GLY A 117 17.57 8.18 -7.76
CA GLY A 117 18.04 6.98 -8.46
C GLY A 117 16.95 6.06 -8.97
N VAL A 118 17.36 4.90 -9.44
CA VAL A 118 16.50 3.87 -10.04
C VAL A 118 16.52 2.61 -9.18
N ALA A 119 15.36 2.03 -8.94
CA ALA A 119 15.19 0.78 -8.20
C ALA A 119 14.31 -0.21 -8.94
N VAL A 120 14.63 -1.51 -8.86
CA VAL A 120 13.76 -2.57 -9.34
C VAL A 120 12.54 -2.69 -8.43
N ARG A 121 11.35 -2.83 -9.04
CA ARG A 121 10.09 -2.99 -8.32
C ARG A 121 9.49 -4.37 -8.49
N ASP A 122 9.36 -4.84 -9.72
CA ASP A 122 8.84 -6.17 -10.04
C ASP A 122 9.85 -6.88 -10.94
N MET A 123 10.15 -8.15 -10.65
CA MET A 123 10.92 -9.03 -11.50
C MET A 123 10.49 -10.47 -11.20
N PHE A 124 9.53 -10.96 -11.96
CA PHE A 124 8.95 -12.29 -11.70
C PHE A 124 8.53 -13.02 -12.96
N LEU A 125 8.44 -14.33 -12.81
CA LEU A 125 7.85 -15.25 -13.78
C LEU A 125 6.55 -15.81 -13.20
N LYS A 126 5.50 -15.85 -14.02
CA LYS A 126 4.23 -16.50 -13.72
C LYS A 126 3.95 -17.58 -14.76
N LEU A 127 3.74 -18.81 -14.31
CA LEU A 127 3.40 -19.97 -15.13
C LEU A 127 1.91 -20.27 -14.97
N PHE A 128 1.21 -20.54 -16.05
CA PHE A 128 -0.21 -20.85 -16.04
C PHE A 128 -0.44 -22.33 -16.35
N GLU A 129 -1.35 -22.93 -15.61
CA GLU A 129 -1.88 -24.25 -15.93
C GLU A 129 -2.76 -24.12 -17.19
N THR A 130 -2.32 -24.76 -18.30
CA THR A 130 -2.92 -24.60 -19.63
C THR A 130 -4.05 -25.57 -19.94
N ARG A 131 -4.27 -26.60 -19.10
CA ARG A 131 -5.29 -27.62 -19.35
C ARG A 131 -6.68 -27.21 -18.86
N LYS A 132 -6.77 -26.76 -17.61
CA LYS A 132 -8.04 -26.34 -16.97
C LYS A 132 -8.12 -24.83 -16.80
N ASN A 133 -7.01 -24.11 -16.95
CA ASN A 133 -6.88 -22.65 -16.79
C ASN A 133 -7.44 -22.15 -15.46
N LYS A 134 -7.07 -22.80 -14.35
CA LYS A 134 -7.54 -22.47 -13.00
C LYS A 134 -6.41 -22.07 -12.07
N PHE A 135 -5.20 -22.57 -12.29
CA PHE A 135 -4.07 -22.35 -11.40
C PHE A 135 -2.95 -21.61 -12.12
N SER A 136 -2.19 -20.87 -11.34
CA SER A 136 -0.92 -20.30 -11.76
C SER A 136 0.09 -20.35 -10.62
N PHE A 137 1.37 -20.37 -10.98
CA PHE A 137 2.51 -20.31 -10.07
C PHE A 137 3.33 -19.07 -10.41
N THR A 138 3.62 -18.24 -9.41
CA THR A 138 4.43 -17.02 -9.56
C THR A 138 5.67 -17.14 -8.68
N ALA A 139 6.84 -16.79 -9.21
CA ALA A 139 8.09 -16.76 -8.43
C ALA A 139 8.95 -15.57 -8.86
N GLY A 140 9.65 -14.96 -7.89
CA GLY A 140 10.50 -13.80 -8.06
C GLY A 140 10.17 -12.67 -7.11
N LEU A 141 10.38 -11.44 -7.55
CA LEU A 141 10.07 -10.21 -6.83
C LEU A 141 8.74 -9.65 -7.31
N PHE A 142 7.70 -9.70 -6.48
CA PHE A 142 6.34 -9.25 -6.84
C PHE A 142 5.53 -8.80 -5.62
N GLY A 143 4.32 -8.28 -5.86
CA GLY A 143 3.42 -7.81 -4.81
C GLY A 143 2.96 -8.93 -3.88
N ARG A 144 3.01 -8.68 -2.57
CA ARG A 144 2.50 -9.61 -1.55
C ARG A 144 0.98 -9.66 -1.61
N PRO A 145 0.34 -10.84 -1.60
CA PRO A 145 -1.12 -10.96 -1.70
C PRO A 145 -1.78 -10.66 -0.34
N PHE A 146 -1.74 -9.42 0.10
CA PHE A 146 -2.37 -8.98 1.35
C PHE A 146 -3.05 -7.63 1.17
N GLY A 147 -4.32 -7.53 1.54
CA GLY A 147 -5.09 -6.31 1.52
C GLY A 147 -5.42 -5.76 0.13
N TYR A 148 -6.24 -4.73 0.10
CA TYR A 148 -6.62 -4.01 -1.11
C TYR A 148 -5.61 -2.91 -1.45
N GLU A 149 -5.31 -2.02 -0.48
CA GLU A 149 -4.49 -0.82 -0.72
C GLU A 149 -3.04 -1.16 -1.12
N VAL A 150 -2.48 -2.23 -0.56
CA VAL A 150 -1.14 -2.72 -0.91
C VAL A 150 -1.08 -3.17 -2.37
N ASN A 151 -2.15 -3.79 -2.85
CA ASN A 151 -2.24 -4.30 -4.23
C ASN A 151 -2.73 -3.26 -5.24
N LEU A 152 -3.29 -2.12 -4.78
CA LEU A 152 -3.70 -1.03 -5.66
C LEU A 152 -2.48 -0.32 -6.24
N SER A 153 -2.32 -0.43 -7.56
CA SER A 153 -1.22 0.24 -8.26
C SER A 153 -1.26 1.76 -8.04
N SER A 154 -0.09 2.37 -7.79
CA SER A 154 0.02 3.82 -7.68
C SER A 154 -0.27 4.57 -8.99
N ALA A 155 -0.36 3.87 -10.13
CA ALA A 155 -0.88 4.42 -11.38
C ALA A 155 -2.37 4.78 -11.29
N TYR A 156 -3.12 4.07 -10.46
CA TYR A 156 -4.59 4.23 -10.36
C TYR A 156 -5.05 4.81 -9.02
N ARG A 157 -4.12 4.94 -8.07
CA ARG A 157 -4.43 5.52 -6.75
C ARG A 157 -4.84 6.98 -6.89
N GLU A 158 -5.91 7.35 -6.24
CA GLU A 158 -6.48 8.70 -6.28
C GLU A 158 -5.79 9.63 -5.28
N MET A 159 -5.62 9.20 -4.01
CA MET A 159 -4.74 9.94 -3.09
C MET A 159 -3.26 9.72 -3.46
N PRO A 160 -2.42 10.73 -3.26
CA PRO A 160 -0.99 10.62 -3.54
C PRO A 160 -0.32 9.42 -2.89
N GLU A 161 -0.63 9.14 -1.63
CA GLU A 161 0.02 8.07 -0.88
C GLU A 161 -0.99 7.13 -0.22
N ARG A 162 -0.53 5.92 0.15
CA ARG A 162 -1.27 4.94 0.94
C ARG A 162 -1.52 5.45 2.37
N GLY A 163 -2.46 4.84 3.07
CA GLY A 163 -2.66 5.04 4.49
C GLY A 163 -1.40 4.68 5.30
N ARG A 164 -1.26 5.31 6.47
CA ARG A 164 -0.12 5.09 7.37
C ARG A 164 0.02 3.62 7.75
N MET A 165 -1.08 2.92 8.07
CA MET A 165 -1.10 1.49 8.41
C MET A 165 -0.37 0.64 7.37
N SER A 166 -0.78 0.74 6.12
CA SER A 166 -0.21 -0.11 5.06
C SER A 166 1.23 0.28 4.71
N GLN A 167 1.65 1.53 4.95
CA GLN A 167 3.03 1.96 4.77
C GLN A 167 3.96 1.44 5.87
N ILE A 168 3.48 1.34 7.10
CA ILE A 168 4.24 0.86 8.26
C ILE A 168 4.34 -0.67 8.25
N LEU A 169 3.21 -1.36 8.10
CA LEU A 169 3.13 -2.81 8.21
C LEU A 169 3.65 -3.54 6.98
N MET A 170 3.49 -2.94 5.79
CA MET A 170 3.98 -3.47 4.52
C MET A 170 4.72 -2.41 3.71
N PRO A 171 5.89 -1.95 4.19
CA PRO A 171 6.69 -0.99 3.46
C PRO A 171 7.08 -1.56 2.09
N ARG A 172 6.98 -0.71 1.04
CA ARG A 172 7.33 -1.04 -0.36
C ARG A 172 6.59 -2.22 -1.02
N GLU A 173 5.51 -2.71 -0.46
CA GLU A 173 4.50 -3.65 -0.97
C GLU A 173 5.02 -5.00 -1.54
N ARG A 174 6.24 -5.06 -2.09
CA ARG A 174 6.82 -6.21 -2.79
C ARG A 174 7.78 -6.99 -1.91
N ASP A 175 7.94 -8.26 -2.26
CA ASP A 175 8.91 -9.15 -1.62
C ASP A 175 9.33 -10.27 -2.57
N ILE A 176 10.47 -10.90 -2.29
CA ILE A 176 10.90 -12.09 -3.01
C ILE A 176 10.18 -13.30 -2.43
N GLY A 177 9.59 -14.11 -3.30
CA GLY A 177 8.86 -15.28 -2.87
C GLY A 177 8.32 -16.13 -4.01
N ALA A 178 7.44 -17.07 -3.62
CA ALA A 178 6.70 -17.92 -4.53
C ALA A 178 5.24 -18.01 -4.10
N MET A 179 4.32 -18.06 -5.05
CA MET A 179 2.88 -18.02 -4.82
C MET A 179 2.14 -18.94 -5.78
N VAL A 180 1.20 -19.69 -5.25
CA VAL A 180 0.18 -20.39 -6.03
C VAL A 180 -1.10 -19.57 -6.01
N SER A 181 -1.71 -19.39 -7.17
CA SER A 181 -3.00 -18.71 -7.30
C SER A 181 -4.03 -19.67 -7.90
N PHE A 182 -5.21 -19.72 -7.31
CA PHE A 182 -6.41 -20.28 -7.91
C PHE A 182 -7.26 -19.13 -8.45
N GLU A 183 -7.41 -19.09 -9.76
CA GLU A 183 -8.18 -18.07 -10.46
C GLU A 183 -8.74 -18.64 -11.77
N PRO A 184 -9.98 -19.20 -11.75
CA PRO A 184 -10.58 -19.73 -12.97
C PRO A 184 -10.76 -18.66 -14.03
N MET A 185 -10.08 -18.82 -15.17
CA MET A 185 -10.14 -17.84 -16.28
C MET A 185 -11.41 -18.01 -17.13
N ASN A 186 -12.06 -19.18 -17.08
CA ASN A 186 -13.30 -19.44 -17.80
C ASN A 186 -14.49 -18.81 -17.05
N LYS A 187 -15.11 -17.80 -17.63
CA LYS A 187 -16.28 -17.09 -17.08
C LYS A 187 -17.49 -18.00 -16.83
N LYS A 188 -17.60 -19.16 -17.51
CA LYS A 188 -18.67 -20.14 -17.25
C LYS A 188 -18.45 -20.93 -15.95
N ASN A 189 -17.29 -20.84 -15.34
CA ASN A 189 -17.04 -21.48 -14.04
C ASN A 189 -17.76 -20.69 -12.94
N LYS A 190 -18.50 -21.40 -12.07
CA LYS A 190 -19.20 -20.80 -10.92
C LYS A 190 -18.29 -20.04 -9.96
N LEU A 191 -17.00 -20.38 -9.92
CA LEU A 191 -15.99 -19.74 -9.08
C LEU A 191 -15.13 -18.69 -9.84
N SER A 192 -15.52 -18.28 -11.05
CA SER A 192 -14.76 -17.32 -11.87
C SER A 192 -14.62 -15.94 -11.22
N ASN A 193 -15.56 -15.60 -10.32
CA ASN A 193 -15.52 -14.35 -9.57
C ASN A 193 -14.64 -14.42 -8.32
N PHE A 194 -14.11 -15.58 -7.97
CA PHE A 194 -13.21 -15.74 -6.84
C PHE A 194 -11.78 -15.93 -7.28
N LYS A 195 -10.87 -15.35 -6.50
CA LYS A 195 -9.44 -15.64 -6.57
C LYS A 195 -8.92 -15.98 -5.18
N PHE A 196 -8.03 -16.96 -5.11
CA PHE A 196 -7.31 -17.33 -3.90
C PHE A 196 -5.82 -17.35 -4.20
N ASP A 197 -5.06 -16.62 -3.41
CA ASP A 197 -3.60 -16.57 -3.46
C ASP A 197 -3.02 -17.14 -2.16
N LEU A 198 -1.99 -17.96 -2.29
CA LEU A 198 -1.21 -18.52 -1.18
C LEU A 198 0.27 -18.47 -1.53
N GLY A 199 1.06 -17.71 -0.78
CA GLY A 199 2.48 -17.53 -1.06
C GLY A 199 3.38 -17.58 0.16
N LEU A 200 4.63 -17.92 -0.08
CA LEU A 200 5.74 -17.86 0.87
C LEU A 200 6.71 -16.78 0.41
N PHE A 201 7.08 -15.88 1.33
CA PHE A 201 7.93 -14.72 1.07
C PHE A 201 9.05 -14.63 2.09
N ASN A 202 10.14 -13.97 1.75
CA ASN A 202 11.25 -13.74 2.70
C ASN A 202 10.82 -12.89 3.92
N GLY A 203 9.79 -12.06 3.79
CA GLY A 203 9.28 -11.23 4.88
C GLY A 203 9.95 -9.87 5.05
N GLN A 204 11.01 -9.59 4.33
CA GLN A 204 11.82 -8.36 4.43
C GLN A 204 11.32 -7.24 3.53
N GLY A 205 10.59 -7.57 2.48
CA GLY A 205 10.24 -6.62 1.42
C GLY A 205 11.47 -6.15 0.63
N LEU A 206 11.31 -5.06 -0.10
CA LEU A 206 12.40 -4.45 -0.92
C LEU A 206 13.46 -3.71 -0.09
N THR A 207 13.36 -3.67 1.23
CA THR A 207 14.32 -2.98 2.10
C THR A 207 15.50 -3.84 2.51
N GLY A 208 15.33 -5.17 2.43
CA GLY A 208 16.39 -6.14 2.69
C GLY A 208 17.19 -6.45 1.43
N SER A 209 18.49 -6.61 1.55
CA SER A 209 19.37 -7.06 0.47
C SER A 209 19.42 -8.59 0.36
N THR A 210 19.34 -9.27 1.48
CA THR A 210 19.36 -10.73 1.62
C THR A 210 18.42 -11.16 2.75
N ASP A 211 17.99 -12.41 2.72
CA ASP A 211 17.27 -13.01 3.85
C ASP A 211 18.19 -13.12 5.06
N PHE A 212 17.83 -12.47 6.17
CA PHE A 212 18.70 -12.37 7.34
C PHE A 212 18.44 -13.42 8.43
N ASP A 213 17.33 -14.18 8.35
CA ASP A 213 16.92 -15.09 9.43
C ASP A 213 16.38 -16.44 8.98
N SER A 214 16.29 -16.68 7.66
CA SER A 214 15.70 -17.88 7.04
C SER A 214 14.20 -18.08 7.36
N ARG A 215 13.54 -17.18 8.11
CA ARG A 215 12.10 -17.25 8.35
C ARG A 215 11.32 -16.75 7.14
N LYS A 216 10.25 -17.47 6.80
CA LYS A 216 9.36 -17.08 5.70
C LYS A 216 8.01 -16.65 6.21
N ASP A 217 7.44 -15.63 5.58
CA ASP A 217 6.07 -15.22 5.78
C ASP A 217 5.15 -16.03 4.90
N LEU A 218 4.17 -16.71 5.49
CA LEU A 218 3.03 -17.29 4.79
C LEU A 218 1.96 -16.21 4.64
N ILE A 219 1.62 -15.86 3.39
CA ILE A 219 0.59 -14.85 3.11
C ILE A 219 -0.47 -15.47 2.23
N SER A 220 -1.73 -15.25 2.58
CA SER A 220 -2.86 -15.70 1.77
C SER A 220 -3.93 -14.61 1.65
N ARG A 221 -4.64 -14.63 0.53
CA ARG A 221 -5.79 -13.80 0.29
C ARG A 221 -6.84 -14.55 -0.51
N VAL A 222 -8.09 -14.46 -0.06
CA VAL A 222 -9.26 -14.80 -0.86
C VAL A 222 -10.04 -13.54 -1.15
N TYR A 223 -10.41 -13.31 -2.40
CA TYR A 223 -11.25 -12.18 -2.71
C TYR A 223 -12.26 -12.48 -3.82
N CYS A 224 -13.39 -11.78 -3.75
CA CYS A 224 -14.40 -11.73 -4.77
C CYS A 224 -14.08 -10.57 -5.70
N LYS A 225 -13.88 -10.86 -6.99
CA LYS A 225 -13.75 -9.87 -8.05
C LYS A 225 -15.03 -9.04 -8.13
N PRO A 226 -14.99 -7.84 -8.75
CA PRO A 226 -16.18 -7.02 -8.90
C PRO A 226 -17.34 -7.82 -9.47
N TYR A 227 -18.42 -7.89 -8.72
CA TYR A 227 -19.68 -8.50 -9.08
C TYR A 227 -20.68 -7.41 -9.41
N GLU A 228 -21.13 -7.40 -10.67
CA GLU A 228 -22.03 -6.37 -11.18
C GLU A 228 -23.49 -6.72 -10.84
N LEU A 229 -24.17 -5.78 -10.20
CA LEU A 229 -25.59 -5.83 -9.84
C LEU A 229 -26.29 -4.59 -10.40
N ASN A 230 -26.74 -4.63 -11.64
CA ASN A 230 -27.25 -3.45 -12.37
C ASN A 230 -26.19 -2.32 -12.39
N ASP A 231 -26.51 -1.18 -11.75
CA ASP A 231 -25.61 -0.01 -11.65
C ASP A 231 -24.61 -0.11 -10.50
N PHE A 232 -24.64 -1.19 -9.71
CA PHE A 232 -23.72 -1.42 -8.60
C PHE A 232 -22.68 -2.48 -8.95
N SER A 233 -21.47 -2.25 -8.46
CA SER A 233 -20.40 -3.24 -8.47
C SER A 233 -19.85 -3.38 -7.06
N ILE A 234 -19.72 -4.63 -6.60
CA ILE A 234 -19.24 -4.94 -5.25
C ILE A 234 -18.08 -5.91 -5.35
N SER A 235 -16.99 -5.60 -4.65
CA SER A 235 -15.85 -6.51 -4.47
C SER A 235 -15.36 -6.49 -3.03
N GLY A 236 -14.55 -7.47 -2.65
CA GLY A 236 -13.99 -7.50 -1.31
C GLY A 236 -13.17 -8.76 -1.05
N GLY A 237 -12.38 -8.73 0.02
CA GLY A 237 -11.47 -9.82 0.31
C GLY A 237 -11.11 -9.97 1.78
N LEU A 238 -10.58 -11.14 2.09
CA LEU A 238 -9.99 -11.49 3.37
C LEU A 238 -8.53 -11.85 3.17
N SER A 239 -7.67 -11.38 4.05
CA SER A 239 -6.23 -11.56 3.97
C SER A 239 -5.66 -12.07 5.30
N PHE A 240 -4.65 -12.91 5.21
CA PHE A 240 -3.96 -13.48 6.36
C PHE A 240 -2.45 -13.48 6.12
N LEU A 241 -1.69 -13.12 7.15
CA LEU A 241 -0.23 -13.23 7.18
C LEU A 241 0.20 -13.88 8.49
N ASN A 242 1.06 -14.88 8.40
CA ASN A 242 1.74 -15.49 9.54
C ASN A 242 3.24 -15.60 9.23
N GLY A 243 4.03 -14.84 9.98
CA GLY A 243 5.46 -14.73 9.80
C GLY A 243 6.16 -14.14 11.02
N GLY A 244 7.21 -13.37 10.76
CA GLY A 244 8.02 -12.74 11.78
C GLY A 244 9.51 -12.80 11.46
N TRP A 245 10.35 -12.52 12.44
CA TRP A 245 11.80 -12.67 12.33
C TRP A 245 12.41 -13.22 13.61
N LYS A 246 13.62 -13.76 13.51
CA LYS A 246 14.36 -14.23 14.67
C LYS A 246 14.93 -13.06 15.48
N ASN A 247 14.71 -13.11 16.80
CA ASN A 247 15.28 -12.13 17.71
C ASN A 247 16.81 -12.24 17.74
N GLY A 248 17.51 -11.12 17.57
CA GLY A 248 18.95 -11.07 17.77
C GLY A 248 19.36 -10.77 19.21
N THR A 249 18.42 -10.66 20.14
CA THR A 249 18.65 -10.27 21.54
C THR A 249 17.76 -11.06 22.50
N LYS A 250 18.21 -11.21 23.74
CA LYS A 250 17.40 -11.80 24.81
C LYS A 250 16.26 -10.90 25.32
N TYR A 251 16.30 -9.60 25.02
CA TYR A 251 15.35 -8.63 25.56
C TYR A 251 14.11 -8.53 24.68
N VAL A 252 12.98 -9.07 25.17
CA VAL A 252 11.69 -9.01 24.48
C VAL A 252 10.67 -8.33 25.40
N TYR A 253 10.07 -7.26 24.90
CA TYR A 253 9.05 -6.48 25.60
C TYR A 253 7.67 -6.95 25.15
N LYS A 254 6.85 -7.41 26.09
CA LYS A 254 5.48 -7.92 25.89
C LYS A 254 4.48 -7.07 26.66
N ASN A 255 3.30 -6.83 26.10
CA ASN A 255 2.23 -6.13 26.79
C ASN A 255 1.85 -6.86 28.10
N GLY A 256 1.71 -6.12 29.19
CA GLY A 256 1.30 -6.59 30.49
C GLY A 256 0.59 -5.51 31.30
N VAL A 257 0.29 -5.80 32.53
CA VAL A 257 -0.35 -4.88 33.47
C VAL A 257 0.57 -4.70 34.69
N GLY A 258 0.88 -3.45 35.02
CA GLY A 258 1.66 -3.09 36.19
C GLY A 258 0.86 -3.22 37.50
N GLN A 259 1.54 -3.07 38.62
CA GLN A 259 0.93 -3.18 39.95
C GLN A 259 -0.22 -2.20 40.19
N ASN A 260 -0.19 -1.04 39.54
CA ASN A 260 -1.23 0.01 39.67
C ASN A 260 -2.36 -0.16 38.63
N GLY A 261 -2.39 -1.27 37.86
CA GLY A 261 -3.37 -1.48 36.79
C GLY A 261 -3.05 -0.74 35.51
N ASP A 262 -1.92 -0.03 35.42
CA ASP A 262 -1.46 0.61 34.19
C ASP A 262 -0.99 -0.45 33.19
N ALA A 263 -1.28 -0.24 31.90
CA ALA A 263 -0.66 -1.03 30.85
C ALA A 263 0.83 -0.68 30.74
N ILE A 264 1.65 -1.70 30.67
CA ILE A 264 3.10 -1.58 30.63
C ILE A 264 3.68 -2.57 29.62
N PHE A 265 4.93 -2.36 29.22
CA PHE A 265 5.74 -3.44 28.69
C PHE A 265 6.52 -4.14 29.81
N ILE A 266 6.30 -5.45 29.94
CA ILE A 266 7.09 -6.33 30.78
C ILE A 266 8.25 -6.84 29.95
N VAL A 267 9.47 -6.70 30.47
CA VAL A 267 10.68 -7.20 29.82
C VAL A 267 10.90 -8.67 30.19
N ASP A 268 11.00 -9.51 29.17
CA ASP A 268 11.51 -10.86 29.24
C ASP A 268 12.98 -10.82 28.81
N SER A 269 13.90 -11.17 29.72
CA SER A 269 15.37 -11.15 29.49
C SER A 269 15.97 -12.56 29.47
N THR A 270 15.15 -13.56 29.22
CA THR A 270 15.56 -14.96 29.17
C THR A 270 16.48 -15.21 27.96
N GLN A 271 17.57 -15.91 28.16
CA GLN A 271 18.53 -16.24 27.09
C GLN A 271 17.87 -17.03 25.93
N ALA A 272 16.84 -17.82 26.23
CA ALA A 272 16.08 -18.56 25.25
C ALA A 272 15.35 -17.69 24.20
N ASN A 273 15.19 -16.38 24.45
CA ASN A 273 14.59 -15.47 23.46
C ASN A 273 15.48 -15.22 22.23
N ILE A 274 16.80 -15.49 22.32
CA ILE A 274 17.71 -15.40 21.15
C ILE A 274 17.33 -16.50 20.16
N ASP A 275 17.24 -16.14 18.88
CA ASP A 275 16.78 -16.99 17.78
C ASP A 275 15.29 -17.40 17.83
N GLU A 276 14.55 -17.06 18.91
CA GLU A 276 13.10 -17.21 18.93
C GLU A 276 12.43 -16.23 17.97
N ILE A 277 11.25 -16.62 17.48
CA ILE A 277 10.51 -15.83 16.49
C ILE A 277 9.70 -14.73 17.15
N ALA A 278 10.01 -13.47 16.81
CA ALA A 278 9.14 -12.35 17.04
C ALA A 278 7.92 -12.42 16.10
N PRO A 279 6.70 -12.73 16.60
CA PRO A 279 5.59 -13.09 15.73
C PRO A 279 5.01 -11.88 14.99
N ARG A 280 4.87 -11.99 13.67
CA ARG A 280 4.12 -11.08 12.81
C ARG A 280 2.89 -11.81 12.30
N ARG A 281 1.70 -11.42 12.77
CA ARG A 281 0.43 -12.06 12.40
C ARG A 281 -0.58 -11.00 12.09
N TYR A 282 -1.04 -10.94 10.83
CA TYR A 282 -2.01 -9.94 10.39
C TYR A 282 -3.26 -10.61 9.85
N TYR A 283 -4.38 -10.01 10.14
CA TYR A 283 -5.69 -10.31 9.58
C TYR A 283 -6.23 -9.05 8.92
N GLY A 284 -6.76 -9.17 7.72
CA GLY A 284 -7.29 -8.05 6.96
C GLY A 284 -8.61 -8.39 6.30
N ALA A 285 -9.50 -7.41 6.24
CA ALA A 285 -10.74 -7.47 5.49
C ALA A 285 -10.92 -6.18 4.71
N ASP A 286 -11.39 -6.28 3.46
CA ASP A 286 -11.64 -5.13 2.59
C ASP A 286 -12.95 -5.26 1.82
N ILE A 287 -13.56 -4.12 1.49
CA ILE A 287 -14.74 -4.02 0.67
C ILE A 287 -14.67 -2.78 -0.23
N GLN A 288 -15.14 -2.92 -1.45
CA GLN A 288 -15.30 -1.84 -2.40
C GLN A 288 -16.72 -1.91 -2.97
N VAL A 289 -17.41 -0.78 -2.99
CA VAL A 289 -18.74 -0.62 -3.55
C VAL A 289 -18.71 0.57 -4.49
N LYS A 290 -19.12 0.35 -5.74
CA LYS A 290 -19.22 1.39 -6.75
C LYS A 290 -20.65 1.43 -7.29
N LYS A 291 -21.17 2.64 -7.49
CA LYS A 291 -22.43 2.89 -8.20
C LYS A 291 -22.16 3.79 -9.39
N GLU A 292 -22.59 3.36 -10.57
CA GLU A 292 -22.46 4.12 -11.80
C GLU A 292 -23.70 4.94 -12.10
N PHE A 293 -23.50 6.11 -12.70
CA PHE A 293 -24.53 7.04 -13.15
C PHE A 293 -24.20 7.50 -14.57
N LYS A 294 -25.14 8.11 -15.26
CA LYS A 294 -24.90 8.66 -16.61
C LYS A 294 -23.81 9.73 -16.69
N TRP A 295 -23.50 10.39 -15.56
CA TRP A 295 -22.54 11.49 -15.47
C TRP A 295 -21.24 11.13 -14.70
N GLY A 296 -21.14 9.89 -14.22
CA GLY A 296 -19.97 9.43 -13.47
C GLY A 296 -20.28 8.34 -12.46
N ALA A 297 -19.50 8.23 -11.40
CA ALA A 297 -19.67 7.19 -10.40
C ALA A 297 -19.46 7.73 -8.98
N THR A 298 -20.09 7.05 -8.02
CA THR A 298 -19.76 7.10 -6.59
C THR A 298 -19.09 5.81 -6.21
N GLU A 299 -18.00 5.87 -5.46
CA GLU A 299 -17.30 4.68 -4.98
C GLU A 299 -16.93 4.83 -3.50
N PHE A 300 -17.17 3.78 -2.74
CA PHE A 300 -16.76 3.64 -1.36
C PHE A 300 -15.79 2.47 -1.24
N ARG A 301 -14.67 2.67 -0.53
CA ARG A 301 -13.67 1.63 -0.24
C ARG A 301 -13.35 1.66 1.25
N ALA A 302 -13.29 0.49 1.85
CA ALA A 302 -12.86 0.32 3.23
C ALA A 302 -11.93 -0.88 3.36
N GLU A 303 -10.95 -0.77 4.25
CA GLU A 303 -10.07 -1.87 4.63
C GLU A 303 -9.71 -1.74 6.11
N TYR A 304 -9.72 -2.86 6.83
CA TYR A 304 -9.37 -2.93 8.25
C TYR A 304 -8.38 -4.06 8.49
N TRP A 305 -7.30 -3.78 9.21
CA TRP A 305 -6.30 -4.76 9.63
C TRP A 305 -6.14 -4.75 11.14
N PHE A 306 -5.87 -5.93 11.68
CA PHE A 306 -5.51 -6.09 13.08
C PHE A 306 -4.54 -7.28 13.25
N GLY A 307 -3.84 -7.30 14.37
CA GLY A 307 -2.93 -8.40 14.63
C GLY A 307 -1.79 -8.08 15.58
N THR A 308 -0.69 -8.79 15.38
CA THR A 308 0.54 -8.64 16.17
C THR A 308 1.67 -8.17 15.25
N GLN A 309 2.36 -7.11 15.66
CA GLN A 309 3.52 -6.55 14.99
C GLN A 309 4.69 -6.43 15.96
N PRO A 310 5.82 -7.11 15.72
CA PRO A 310 7.05 -6.84 16.41
C PRO A 310 7.74 -5.60 15.82
N GLY A 311 8.47 -4.86 16.66
CA GLY A 311 9.21 -3.66 16.27
C GLY A 311 10.32 -3.34 17.28
N THR A 312 10.79 -2.11 17.28
CA THR A 312 11.75 -1.60 18.27
C THR A 312 11.09 -0.58 19.20
N SER A 313 11.83 0.03 20.11
CA SER A 313 11.35 1.16 20.92
C SER A 313 11.03 2.40 20.08
N SER A 314 11.65 2.58 18.92
CA SER A 314 11.48 3.78 18.08
C SER A 314 10.48 3.60 16.95
N THR A 315 10.18 2.36 16.53
CA THR A 315 9.30 2.12 15.38
C THR A 315 8.57 0.79 15.44
N SER A 316 7.34 0.77 14.96
CA SER A 316 6.56 -0.42 14.65
C SER A 316 6.64 -0.83 13.17
N THR A 317 7.46 -0.15 12.37
CA THR A 317 7.64 -0.49 10.96
C THR A 317 8.28 -1.87 10.81
N SER A 318 7.73 -2.69 9.90
CA SER A 318 8.31 -4.00 9.58
C SER A 318 9.72 -3.85 9.01
N PRO A 319 10.76 -4.42 9.65
CA PRO A 319 12.14 -4.21 9.25
C PRO A 319 12.51 -5.02 8.00
N GLY A 320 13.42 -4.47 7.19
CA GLY A 320 14.01 -5.17 6.05
C GLY A 320 15.33 -5.85 6.38
N VAL A 321 15.90 -5.56 7.54
CA VAL A 321 17.13 -6.13 8.09
C VAL A 321 16.98 -6.27 9.59
N LEU A 322 17.79 -7.09 10.23
CA LEU A 322 17.80 -7.19 11.70
C LEU A 322 18.05 -5.80 12.31
N PRO A 323 17.17 -5.31 13.19
CA PRO A 323 17.36 -4.01 13.84
C PRO A 323 18.59 -4.03 14.76
N VAL A 324 19.58 -3.19 14.46
CA VAL A 324 20.83 -3.06 15.23
C VAL A 324 21.13 -1.59 15.51
N ALA A 325 21.79 -1.31 16.63
CA ALA A 325 22.40 -0.03 16.93
C ALA A 325 23.78 -0.24 17.54
N ASN A 326 24.77 0.49 17.05
CA ASN A 326 26.17 0.35 17.47
C ASN A 326 26.68 -1.11 17.44
N GLY A 327 26.27 -1.87 16.41
CA GLY A 327 26.66 -3.27 16.24
C GLY A 327 25.90 -4.29 17.10
N ASN A 328 25.01 -3.84 18.01
CA ASN A 328 24.23 -4.72 18.87
C ASN A 328 22.77 -4.80 18.42
N PRO A 329 22.14 -6.00 18.43
CA PRO A 329 20.73 -6.15 18.16
C PRO A 329 19.86 -5.36 19.15
N LEU A 330 18.87 -4.64 18.62
CA LEU A 330 17.93 -3.87 19.43
C LEU A 330 16.89 -4.75 20.12
N PRO A 331 16.43 -4.40 21.32
CA PRO A 331 15.31 -5.07 21.98
C PRO A 331 14.07 -5.11 21.12
N THR A 332 13.36 -6.25 21.17
CA THR A 332 12.14 -6.47 20.39
C THR A 332 10.90 -6.10 21.23
N TYR A 333 10.01 -5.29 20.66
CA TYR A 333 8.73 -4.90 21.24
C TYR A 333 7.61 -5.56 20.48
N ILE A 334 6.81 -6.40 21.16
CA ILE A 334 5.66 -7.10 20.56
C ILE A 334 4.40 -6.31 20.85
N ARG A 335 3.79 -5.75 19.81
CA ARG A 335 2.60 -4.89 19.88
C ARG A 335 1.39 -5.56 19.27
N HIS A 336 0.20 -5.21 19.76
CA HIS A 336 -1.08 -5.58 19.17
C HIS A 336 -1.68 -4.35 18.51
N PHE A 337 -1.78 -4.37 17.21
CA PHE A 337 -2.21 -3.21 16.42
C PHE A 337 -3.62 -3.36 15.85
N ASN A 338 -4.22 -2.24 15.51
CA ASN A 338 -5.26 -2.15 14.49
C ASN A 338 -5.09 -0.91 13.62
N GLY A 339 -5.78 -0.92 12.48
CA GLY A 339 -5.86 0.24 11.61
C GLY A 339 -6.85 0.01 10.49
N ALA A 340 -7.28 1.10 9.89
CA ALA A 340 -8.18 1.06 8.75
C ALA A 340 -7.94 2.24 7.83
N PHE A 341 -8.48 2.13 6.63
CA PHE A 341 -8.75 3.29 5.79
C PHE A 341 -10.16 3.24 5.21
N PHE A 342 -10.67 4.42 4.89
CA PHE A 342 -11.90 4.65 4.17
C PHE A 342 -11.64 5.65 3.06
N TYR A 343 -12.16 5.36 1.87
CA TYR A 343 -12.19 6.29 0.74
C TYR A 343 -13.62 6.48 0.30
N PHE A 344 -13.99 7.71 0.04
CA PHE A 344 -15.20 8.08 -0.67
C PHE A 344 -14.83 8.90 -1.88
N LEU A 345 -15.20 8.41 -3.05
CA LEU A 345 -14.89 9.00 -4.35
C LEU A 345 -16.22 9.36 -5.03
N GLN A 346 -16.32 10.58 -5.50
CA GLN A 346 -17.52 11.09 -6.15
C GLN A 346 -17.14 11.88 -7.40
N ASN A 347 -17.63 11.43 -8.56
CA ASN A 347 -17.63 12.32 -9.71
C ASN A 347 -18.61 13.47 -9.46
N ILE A 348 -18.23 14.68 -9.85
CA ILE A 348 -19.07 15.87 -9.78
C ILE A 348 -19.10 16.48 -11.17
N ILE A 349 -20.25 17.05 -11.57
CA ILE A 349 -20.42 17.66 -12.90
C ILE A 349 -20.36 16.63 -14.03
N ASN A 350 -19.26 15.91 -14.17
CA ASN A 350 -19.01 14.83 -15.16
C ASN A 350 -17.81 13.96 -14.72
N GLU A 351 -17.43 12.98 -15.52
CA GLU A 351 -16.34 12.04 -15.24
C GLU A 351 -14.94 12.69 -15.13
N LYS A 352 -14.77 13.93 -15.64
CA LYS A 352 -13.48 14.64 -15.55
C LYS A 352 -13.21 15.20 -14.15
N HIS A 353 -14.23 15.43 -13.36
CA HIS A 353 -14.15 16.09 -12.06
C HIS A 353 -14.50 15.09 -10.97
N GLN A 354 -13.54 14.79 -10.10
CA GLN A 354 -13.72 13.83 -9.02
C GLN A 354 -13.32 14.42 -7.68
N LEU A 355 -14.20 14.37 -6.71
CA LEU A 355 -13.89 14.63 -5.31
C LEU A 355 -13.50 13.34 -4.61
N LEU A 356 -12.61 13.47 -3.63
CA LEU A 356 -12.13 12.38 -2.81
C LEU A 356 -12.10 12.81 -1.36
N LEU A 357 -12.67 11.98 -0.49
CA LEU A 357 -12.49 12.05 0.95
C LEU A 357 -11.77 10.77 1.39
N LYS A 358 -10.80 10.93 2.28
CA LYS A 358 -10.05 9.83 2.89
C LYS A 358 -10.05 9.99 4.41
N TYR A 359 -10.20 8.89 5.11
CA TYR A 359 -9.90 8.81 6.54
C TYR A 359 -9.13 7.51 6.79
N ASP A 360 -8.00 7.61 7.49
CA ASP A 360 -7.25 6.43 7.93
C ASP A 360 -6.71 6.60 9.34
N TRP A 361 -6.51 5.48 10.03
CA TRP A 361 -5.76 5.45 11.28
C TRP A 361 -4.86 4.23 11.35
N TYR A 362 -3.85 4.36 12.18
CA TYR A 362 -3.01 3.26 12.64
C TYR A 362 -2.76 3.42 14.13
N ASP A 363 -3.19 2.41 14.89
CA ASP A 363 -2.94 2.26 16.32
C ASP A 363 -1.95 1.11 16.49
N PRO A 364 -0.68 1.39 16.78
CA PRO A 364 0.36 0.37 16.88
C PRO A 364 0.20 -0.53 18.09
N ASN A 365 -0.49 -0.07 19.16
CA ASN A 365 -0.63 -0.84 20.40
C ASN A 365 -1.98 -0.60 21.10
N VAL A 366 -3.01 -1.29 20.67
CA VAL A 366 -4.39 -1.20 21.21
C VAL A 366 -4.51 -1.67 22.67
N LYS A 367 -3.44 -2.21 23.27
CA LYS A 367 -3.43 -2.67 24.68
C LYS A 367 -3.09 -1.55 25.64
N VAL A 368 -2.70 -0.37 25.17
CA VAL A 368 -2.32 0.76 26.01
C VAL A 368 -3.28 1.93 25.88
N LYS A 369 -3.38 2.74 26.91
CA LYS A 369 -4.14 4.00 26.90
C LYS A 369 -3.20 5.17 26.73
N LYS A 370 -3.63 6.17 26.00
CA LYS A 370 -2.83 7.36 25.63
C LYS A 370 -2.08 8.02 26.81
N GLN A 371 -2.72 8.15 27.98
CA GLN A 371 -2.12 8.80 29.15
C GLN A 371 -1.03 7.95 29.82
N GLN A 372 -0.91 6.66 29.46
CA GLN A 372 0.12 5.77 29.97
C GLN A 372 1.43 5.88 29.18
N ILE A 373 1.35 6.30 27.89
CA ILE A 373 2.52 6.49 27.03
C ILE A 373 3.31 7.68 27.55
N GLY A 374 4.56 7.45 27.93
CA GLY A 374 5.45 8.46 28.51
C GLY A 374 5.46 8.51 30.04
N LYS A 375 4.60 7.73 30.74
CA LYS A 375 4.72 7.58 32.20
C LYS A 375 5.99 6.81 32.58
N PRO A 376 6.72 7.24 33.62
CA PRO A 376 7.87 6.49 34.15
C PRO A 376 7.50 5.05 34.50
N GLY A 377 8.37 4.10 34.21
CA GLY A 377 8.20 2.69 34.56
C GLY A 377 7.25 1.89 33.67
N THR A 378 6.58 2.50 32.69
CA THR A 378 5.69 1.78 31.75
C THR A 378 6.45 1.12 30.61
N ASN A 379 7.66 1.55 30.28
CA ASN A 379 8.46 1.15 29.10
C ASN A 379 7.73 1.40 27.77
N LEU A 380 6.64 2.19 27.78
CA LEU A 380 5.92 2.60 26.57
C LEU A 380 6.70 3.69 25.84
N THR A 381 6.62 3.71 24.51
CA THR A 381 7.53 4.44 23.65
C THR A 381 6.76 5.30 22.64
N PRO A 382 7.38 6.23 21.90
CA PRO A 382 6.72 6.95 20.82
C PRO A 382 6.15 6.02 19.73
N ALA A 383 6.71 4.81 19.57
CA ALA A 383 6.21 3.81 18.62
C ALA A 383 4.86 3.17 19.01
N ASP A 384 4.33 3.51 20.22
CA ASP A 384 3.01 3.08 20.69
C ASP A 384 1.90 4.10 20.39
N ILE A 385 2.25 5.29 19.87
CA ILE A 385 1.33 6.41 19.66
C ILE A 385 0.46 6.14 18.42
N LYS A 386 -0.85 6.28 18.59
CA LYS A 386 -1.83 6.21 17.51
C LYS A 386 -1.81 7.49 16.66
N PHE A 387 -1.97 7.32 15.36
CA PHE A 387 -2.14 8.40 14.39
C PHE A 387 -3.38 8.18 13.54
N ALA A 388 -4.03 9.28 13.16
CA ALA A 388 -5.10 9.29 12.17
C ALA A 388 -4.83 10.38 11.11
N THR A 389 -5.33 10.16 9.90
CA THR A 389 -5.20 11.12 8.80
C THR A 389 -6.57 11.31 8.15
N SER A 390 -7.02 12.56 8.11
CA SER A 390 -8.16 12.97 7.29
C SER A 390 -7.64 13.63 6.02
N GLY A 391 -8.13 13.22 4.87
CA GLY A 391 -7.70 13.74 3.57
C GLY A 391 -8.87 14.22 2.73
N ILE A 392 -8.69 15.35 2.06
CA ILE A 392 -9.58 15.82 1.01
C ILE A 392 -8.78 15.95 -0.27
N GLY A 393 -9.36 15.55 -1.39
CA GLY A 393 -8.72 15.64 -2.69
C GLY A 393 -9.69 16.04 -3.80
N TYR A 394 -9.13 16.64 -4.83
CA TYR A 394 -9.81 16.93 -6.08
C TYR A 394 -8.94 16.46 -7.23
N ILE A 395 -9.53 15.68 -8.14
CA ILE A 395 -8.86 15.15 -9.32
C ILE A 395 -9.51 15.73 -10.55
N TYR A 396 -8.68 16.28 -11.42
CA TYR A 396 -9.10 16.70 -12.76
C TYR A 396 -8.45 15.82 -13.82
N HIS A 397 -9.28 15.07 -14.55
CA HIS A 397 -8.85 14.23 -15.66
C HIS A 397 -8.82 15.07 -16.94
N LEU A 398 -7.62 15.47 -17.39
CA LEU A 398 -7.44 16.19 -18.66
C LEU A 398 -7.84 15.28 -19.83
N ASN A 399 -7.39 14.02 -19.77
CA ASN A 399 -7.72 12.95 -20.71
C ASN A 399 -7.55 11.58 -20.00
N LYS A 400 -7.67 10.46 -20.75
CA LYS A 400 -7.52 9.10 -20.20
C LYS A 400 -6.14 8.81 -19.58
N GLN A 401 -5.11 9.53 -20.02
CA GLN A 401 -3.72 9.31 -19.65
C GLN A 401 -3.20 10.33 -18.63
N THR A 402 -3.81 11.53 -18.59
CA THR A 402 -3.28 12.66 -17.81
C THR A 402 -4.31 13.17 -16.81
N ARG A 403 -3.90 13.30 -15.55
CA ARG A 403 -4.71 13.91 -14.50
C ARG A 403 -3.87 14.80 -13.57
N VAL A 404 -4.51 15.79 -12.99
CA VAL A 404 -3.98 16.62 -11.91
C VAL A 404 -4.69 16.24 -10.63
N ILE A 405 -3.94 16.04 -9.57
CA ILE A 405 -4.44 15.69 -8.23
C ILE A 405 -4.04 16.80 -7.28
N LEU A 406 -5.02 17.45 -6.68
CA LEU A 406 -4.85 18.36 -5.57
C LEU A 406 -5.35 17.68 -4.31
N SER A 407 -4.55 17.62 -3.26
CA SER A 407 -4.94 16.97 -2.02
C SER A 407 -4.37 17.67 -0.80
N TYR A 408 -5.11 17.62 0.29
CA TYR A 408 -4.68 18.10 1.59
C TYR A 408 -4.91 16.99 2.63
N SER A 409 -3.83 16.60 3.30
CA SER A 409 -3.83 15.59 4.34
C SER A 409 -3.63 16.25 5.70
N MET A 410 -4.57 16.05 6.60
CA MET A 410 -4.56 16.54 7.98
C MET A 410 -4.24 15.37 8.89
N VAL A 411 -3.08 15.43 9.55
CA VAL A 411 -2.61 14.38 10.46
C VAL A 411 -2.93 14.76 11.89
N SER A 412 -3.43 13.81 12.66
CA SER A 412 -3.64 13.93 14.10
C SER A 412 -2.95 12.78 14.82
N ASN A 413 -2.29 13.08 15.92
CA ASN A 413 -1.68 12.10 16.82
C ASN A 413 -2.49 11.99 18.12
N GLU A 414 -2.35 10.86 18.78
CA GLU A 414 -2.80 10.70 20.15
C GLU A 414 -2.01 11.61 21.09
N ILE A 415 -2.71 12.35 21.96
CA ILE A 415 -2.08 13.21 22.98
C ILE A 415 -1.69 12.33 24.17
N THR A 416 -0.40 12.36 24.55
CA THR A 416 0.21 11.46 25.53
C THR A 416 1.02 12.24 26.56
N ALA A 417 1.57 11.56 27.56
CA ALA A 417 2.52 12.14 28.51
C ALA A 417 3.97 12.17 27.94
N MET A 418 4.19 11.65 26.72
CA MET A 418 5.50 11.62 26.07
C MET A 418 5.92 13.04 25.63
N PRO A 419 7.14 13.49 25.92
CA PRO A 419 7.68 14.75 25.40
C PRO A 419 7.58 14.80 23.86
N GLY A 420 7.11 15.93 23.34
CA GLY A 420 6.85 16.11 21.91
C GLY A 420 5.48 15.65 21.42
N PHE A 421 4.71 14.90 22.23
CA PHE A 421 3.36 14.41 21.91
C PHE A 421 2.29 14.82 22.92
N ALA A 422 2.58 15.84 23.75
CA ALA A 422 1.63 16.42 24.67
C ALA A 422 0.58 17.33 23.98
N SER A 423 0.75 17.59 22.69
CA SER A 423 -0.17 18.35 21.83
C SER A 423 -0.23 17.71 20.43
N GLN A 424 -1.13 18.22 19.60
CA GLN A 424 -1.19 17.82 18.18
C GLN A 424 0.06 18.31 17.44
N LEU A 425 0.65 17.43 16.64
CA LEU A 425 1.72 17.78 15.70
C LEU A 425 1.14 18.48 14.48
N SER A 426 1.88 19.44 13.93
CA SER A 426 1.49 20.16 12.72
C SER A 426 2.05 19.45 11.48
N ASP A 427 1.63 18.21 11.23
CA ASP A 427 2.17 17.34 10.18
C ASP A 427 1.33 17.34 8.90
N ASN A 428 0.54 18.42 8.67
CA ASN A 428 -0.35 18.52 7.52
C ASN A 428 0.42 18.79 6.24
N VAL A 429 -0.03 18.19 5.12
CA VAL A 429 0.63 18.33 3.82
C VAL A 429 -0.39 18.62 2.71
N PHE A 430 -0.14 19.70 1.97
CA PHE A 430 -0.76 19.94 0.67
C PHE A 430 0.09 19.31 -0.43
N THR A 431 -0.54 18.63 -1.39
CA THR A 431 0.12 18.03 -2.56
C THR A 431 -0.59 18.42 -3.84
N CYS A 432 0.15 18.95 -4.80
CA CYS A 432 -0.26 19.11 -6.19
C CYS A 432 0.57 18.14 -7.05
N ARG A 433 -0.08 17.13 -7.66
CA ARG A 433 0.58 16.10 -8.47
C ARG A 433 0.05 16.12 -9.89
N LEU A 434 0.97 16.18 -10.85
CA LEU A 434 0.67 15.84 -12.23
C LEU A 434 0.93 14.34 -12.42
N HIS A 435 0.02 13.65 -13.10
CA HIS A 435 0.13 12.23 -13.35
C HIS A 435 -0.12 11.94 -14.83
N PHE A 436 0.84 11.27 -15.47
CA PHE A 436 0.74 10.84 -16.86
C PHE A 436 1.03 9.33 -16.98
N ILE A 437 0.16 8.61 -17.70
CA ILE A 437 0.25 7.15 -17.94
C ILE A 437 0.40 6.92 -19.43
N PHE A 438 1.29 6.02 -19.85
CA PHE A 438 1.50 5.63 -21.26
C PHE A 438 1.58 4.11 -21.45
#